data_8a6767d394e1d666e160bfbe8ffd5e83
#
_entry.id   8a6767d394e1d666e160bfbe8ffd5e83
#
_cell.length_a   1.000
_cell.length_b   1.000
_cell.length_c   1.000
_cell.angle_alpha   90.00
_cell.angle_beta   90.00
_cell.angle_gamma   90.00
#
_symmetry.space_group_name_H-M   'P 1'
#
loop_
_entity.id
_entity.type
_entity.pdbx_description
1 polymer ?
#
loop_
_entity_poly.entity_id
_entity_poly.type
_entity_poly.pdbx_seq_one_letter_code
_entity_poly.pdbx_strand_id
1 'polypeptide(L)'
;EKISKTKEAVSNALTIPQLSETLNPKNIKIAQRESIMWNTKQQKAIEFGNIIHEILAFVKTKNDIDLAITKAIENGLIISSQKEEVLATIYEIVNHKELTEYFSEEHKVMNEQTIIQKQGNIVKPDRMSISKDKKVYLLDYKTGQHLPKHKTQLENYQKSIEDMGFKVEKKSLIYIGEEIEVLHL
;
A
#
# COMPACT_ATOMS: atom_id res chain seq x y z
N GLU A 1 16.34 -33.65 -72.73
CA GLU A 1 16.94 -32.51 -72.00
C GLU A 1 15.86 -31.86 -71.09
N LYS A 2 15.89 -32.10 -69.83
CA LYS A 2 15.05 -31.41 -68.81
C LYS A 2 15.96 -30.85 -67.74
N ILE A 3 16.07 -29.55 -67.75
CA ILE A 3 16.82 -28.78 -66.75
C ILE A 3 15.95 -28.70 -65.50
N SER A 4 16.42 -29.33 -64.44
CA SER A 4 15.84 -29.19 -63.09
C SER A 4 16.36 -27.91 -62.46
N LYS A 5 15.47 -26.98 -62.12
CA LYS A 5 15.77 -25.80 -61.29
C LYS A 5 15.56 -26.14 -59.83
N THR A 6 16.63 -26.26 -59.07
CA THR A 6 16.64 -26.37 -57.63
C THR A 6 16.31 -24.97 -57.05
N LYS A 7 15.26 -24.88 -56.24
CA LYS A 7 14.94 -23.69 -55.46
C LYS A 7 15.79 -23.73 -54.21
N GLU A 8 16.66 -22.75 -54.05
CA GLU A 8 17.32 -22.47 -52.77
C GLU A 8 16.32 -21.86 -51.81
N ALA A 9 16.18 -22.48 -50.66
CA ALA A 9 15.42 -21.95 -49.57
C ALA A 9 16.29 -20.93 -48.81
N VAL A 10 15.91 -19.65 -48.88
CA VAL A 10 16.53 -18.60 -48.08
C VAL A 10 15.95 -18.70 -46.66
N SER A 11 16.74 -19.19 -45.72
CA SER A 11 16.40 -19.16 -44.30
C SER A 11 16.68 -17.75 -43.76
N ASN A 12 15.64 -16.96 -43.54
CA ASN A 12 15.74 -15.73 -42.78
C ASN A 12 15.91 -16.08 -41.26
N ALA A 13 17.14 -16.28 -40.85
CA ALA A 13 17.49 -16.32 -39.45
C ALA A 13 17.37 -14.90 -38.89
N LEU A 14 16.36 -14.69 -38.03
CA LEU A 14 16.25 -13.48 -37.23
C LEU A 14 17.44 -13.43 -36.26
N THR A 15 18.42 -12.61 -36.62
CA THR A 15 19.55 -12.31 -35.73
C THR A 15 19.06 -11.34 -34.66
N ILE A 16 18.84 -11.85 -33.43
CA ILE A 16 18.58 -11.01 -32.28
C ILE A 16 19.90 -10.30 -31.94
N PRO A 17 19.96 -8.96 -31.99
CA PRO A 17 21.16 -8.26 -31.58
C PRO A 17 21.38 -8.51 -30.07
N GLN A 18 22.48 -9.18 -29.73
CA GLN A 18 22.96 -9.21 -28.35
C GLN A 18 23.46 -7.81 -28.01
N LEU A 19 22.64 -7.07 -27.26
CA LEU A 19 23.09 -5.86 -26.57
C LEU A 19 24.00 -6.29 -25.41
N SER A 20 25.29 -6.38 -25.66
CA SER A 20 26.30 -6.42 -24.62
C SER A 20 26.55 -4.99 -24.12
N GLU A 21 25.58 -4.43 -23.38
CA GLU A 21 25.91 -3.28 -22.55
C GLU A 21 26.70 -3.80 -21.36
N THR A 22 27.99 -3.53 -21.34
CA THR A 22 28.79 -3.63 -20.13
C THR A 22 28.21 -2.65 -19.12
N LEU A 23 27.44 -3.17 -18.15
CA LEU A 23 26.94 -2.40 -17.03
C LEU A 23 28.16 -1.72 -16.36
N ASN A 24 28.32 -0.43 -16.59
CA ASN A 24 29.35 0.36 -15.94
C ASN A 24 28.95 0.50 -14.47
N PRO A 25 29.69 -0.10 -13.51
CA PRO A 25 29.30 -0.06 -12.08
C PRO A 25 29.20 1.34 -11.51
N LYS A 26 29.71 2.37 -12.21
CA LYS A 26 29.56 3.78 -11.83
C LYS A 26 28.16 4.34 -12.07
N ASN A 27 27.29 3.65 -12.82
CA ASN A 27 25.92 4.07 -13.10
C ASN A 27 24.88 3.43 -12.16
N ILE A 28 25.29 2.51 -11.30
CA ILE A 28 24.45 1.97 -10.26
C ILE A 28 24.41 2.99 -9.09
N LYS A 29 23.49 3.93 -9.16
CA LYS A 29 23.16 4.78 -8.02
C LYS A 29 22.27 3.96 -7.06
N ILE A 30 22.89 3.15 -6.23
CA ILE A 30 22.21 2.63 -5.02
C ILE A 30 21.92 3.87 -4.18
N ALA A 31 20.64 4.11 -3.89
CA ALA A 31 20.23 5.23 -3.04
C ALA A 31 20.96 5.09 -1.69
N GLN A 32 22.02 5.90 -1.49
CA GLN A 32 22.87 5.83 -0.29
C GLN A 32 22.08 6.02 1.01
N ARG A 33 20.91 6.67 0.96
CA ARG A 33 20.05 6.84 2.12
C ARG A 33 19.45 5.53 2.64
N GLU A 34 19.07 4.62 1.74
CA GLU A 34 18.50 3.32 2.15
C GLU A 34 19.58 2.37 2.65
N SER A 35 20.79 2.42 2.09
CA SER A 35 21.89 1.55 2.51
C SER A 35 22.47 1.90 3.89
N ILE A 36 22.36 3.16 4.34
CA ILE A 36 22.85 3.61 5.65
C ILE A 36 21.88 3.21 6.77
N MET A 37 20.59 3.04 6.46
CA MET A 37 19.55 2.72 7.45
C MET A 37 19.37 1.20 7.67
N TRP A 38 19.99 0.37 6.88
CA TRP A 38 19.89 -1.08 7.03
C TRP A 38 20.35 -1.53 8.41
N ASN A 39 19.45 -2.24 9.10
CA ASN A 39 19.66 -2.77 10.45
C ASN A 39 19.53 -1.77 11.61
N THR A 40 19.05 -0.55 11.39
CA THR A 40 18.74 0.37 12.49
C THR A 40 17.40 0.02 13.13
N LYS A 41 17.21 0.41 14.39
CA LYS A 41 15.93 0.27 15.11
C LYS A 41 14.79 0.97 14.33
N GLN A 42 15.08 2.13 13.75
CA GLN A 42 14.15 2.91 12.95
C GLN A 42 13.73 2.18 11.65
N GLN A 43 14.67 1.51 10.97
CA GLN A 43 14.33 0.74 9.77
C GLN A 43 13.40 -0.43 10.10
N LYS A 44 13.66 -1.15 11.19
CA LYS A 44 12.77 -2.23 11.65
C LYS A 44 11.37 -1.73 11.97
N ALA A 45 11.25 -0.57 12.61
CA ALA A 45 9.96 0.05 12.91
C ALA A 45 9.19 0.44 11.63
N ILE A 46 9.89 0.95 10.61
CA ILE A 46 9.28 1.26 9.30
C ILE A 46 8.82 -0.01 8.60
N GLU A 47 9.65 -1.05 8.57
CA GLU A 47 9.29 -2.35 7.96
C GLU A 47 8.11 -2.99 8.69
N PHE A 48 8.10 -2.98 10.01
CA PHE A 48 6.99 -3.46 10.81
C PHE A 48 5.71 -2.68 10.52
N GLY A 49 5.77 -1.35 10.50
CA GLY A 49 4.61 -0.53 10.17
C GLY A 49 4.07 -0.77 8.76
N ASN A 50 4.95 -1.03 7.77
CA ASN A 50 4.53 -1.41 6.42
C ASN A 50 3.79 -2.76 6.40
N ILE A 51 4.26 -3.74 7.18
CA ILE A 51 3.58 -5.03 7.35
C ILE A 51 2.19 -4.83 7.94
N ILE A 52 2.06 -4.03 9.01
CA ILE A 52 0.77 -3.72 9.62
C ILE A 52 -0.17 -3.05 8.61
N HIS A 53 0.31 -2.06 7.85
CA HIS A 53 -0.47 -1.40 6.80
C HIS A 53 -0.99 -2.41 5.76
N GLU A 54 -0.12 -3.30 5.28
CA GLU A 54 -0.50 -4.30 4.27
C GLU A 54 -1.55 -5.29 4.82
N ILE A 55 -1.45 -5.69 6.10
CA ILE A 55 -2.45 -6.55 6.72
C ILE A 55 -3.78 -5.81 6.93
N LEU A 56 -3.75 -4.53 7.35
CA LEU A 56 -4.95 -3.72 7.54
C LEU A 56 -5.73 -3.49 6.24
N ALA A 57 -5.10 -3.60 5.08
CA ALA A 57 -5.79 -3.59 3.79
C ALA A 57 -6.81 -4.74 3.65
N PHE A 58 -6.61 -5.87 4.33
CA PHE A 58 -7.54 -7.00 4.37
C PHE A 58 -8.57 -6.93 5.50
N VAL A 59 -8.37 -6.06 6.49
CA VAL A 59 -9.24 -5.92 7.66
C VAL A 59 -10.33 -4.87 7.38
N LYS A 60 -11.58 -5.28 7.23
CA LYS A 60 -12.72 -4.35 7.15
C LYS A 60 -13.30 -4.07 8.53
N THR A 61 -13.47 -5.09 9.32
CA THR A 61 -13.97 -5.05 10.69
C THR A 61 -13.08 -5.87 11.61
N LYS A 62 -13.31 -5.81 12.90
CA LYS A 62 -12.58 -6.64 13.88
C LYS A 62 -12.72 -8.15 13.63
N ASN A 63 -13.80 -8.58 12.97
CA ASN A 63 -14.05 -9.99 12.69
C ASN A 63 -13.13 -10.55 11.59
N ASP A 64 -12.49 -9.69 10.82
CA ASP A 64 -11.60 -10.10 9.72
C ASP A 64 -10.15 -10.29 10.16
N ILE A 65 -9.80 -9.94 11.40
CA ILE A 65 -8.41 -9.88 11.89
C ILE A 65 -7.74 -11.26 11.80
N ASP A 66 -8.37 -12.31 12.33
CA ASP A 66 -7.78 -13.66 12.33
C ASP A 66 -7.54 -14.18 10.92
N LEU A 67 -8.48 -13.91 10.00
CA LEU A 67 -8.33 -14.29 8.59
C LEU A 67 -7.21 -13.49 7.92
N ALA A 68 -7.08 -12.19 8.21
CA ALA A 68 -6.03 -11.35 7.66
C ALA A 68 -4.64 -11.81 8.12
N ILE A 69 -4.49 -12.15 9.41
CA ILE A 69 -3.24 -12.71 9.96
C ILE A 69 -2.91 -14.07 9.31
N THR A 70 -3.90 -14.94 9.16
CA THR A 70 -3.69 -16.25 8.49
C THR A 70 -3.15 -16.05 7.08
N LYS A 71 -3.78 -15.17 6.30
CA LYS A 71 -3.32 -14.82 4.95
C LYS A 71 -1.92 -14.20 4.93
N ALA A 72 -1.59 -13.36 5.91
CA ALA A 72 -0.27 -12.77 6.01
C ALA A 72 0.82 -13.83 6.22
N ILE A 73 0.55 -14.87 7.00
CA ILE A 73 1.46 -16.00 7.19
C ILE A 73 1.54 -16.84 5.90
N GLU A 74 0.40 -17.21 5.31
CA GLU A 74 0.35 -18.00 4.08
C GLU A 74 1.08 -17.34 2.91
N ASN A 75 0.98 -16.02 2.79
CA ASN A 75 1.67 -15.22 1.77
C ASN A 75 3.14 -14.92 2.11
N GLY A 76 3.64 -15.35 3.27
CA GLY A 76 5.00 -15.10 3.70
C GLY A 76 5.30 -13.65 4.09
N LEU A 77 4.25 -12.84 4.32
CA LEU A 77 4.40 -11.45 4.78
C LEU A 77 4.94 -11.40 6.21
N ILE A 78 4.51 -12.33 7.06
CA ILE A 78 5.02 -12.54 8.40
C ILE A 78 5.34 -14.02 8.65
N ILE A 79 6.26 -14.29 9.56
CA ILE A 79 6.53 -15.63 10.07
C ILE A 79 5.74 -15.91 11.35
N SER A 80 5.54 -17.17 11.68
CA SER A 80 4.73 -17.57 12.84
C SER A 80 5.19 -16.96 14.17
N SER A 81 6.49 -16.69 14.34
CA SER A 81 7.01 -16.04 15.55
C SER A 81 6.65 -14.56 15.69
N GLN A 82 6.27 -13.89 14.60
CA GLN A 82 5.83 -12.48 14.59
C GLN A 82 4.32 -12.35 14.81
N LYS A 83 3.58 -13.45 14.76
CA LYS A 83 2.12 -13.45 14.80
C LYS A 83 1.56 -12.69 16.00
N GLU A 84 2.07 -12.96 17.21
CA GLU A 84 1.52 -12.36 18.44
C GLU A 84 1.72 -10.86 18.49
N GLU A 85 2.91 -10.37 18.12
CA GLU A 85 3.24 -8.95 18.09
C GLU A 85 2.37 -8.19 17.05
N VAL A 86 2.28 -8.74 15.84
CA VAL A 86 1.47 -8.16 14.76
C VAL A 86 -0.01 -8.16 15.13
N LEU A 87 -0.51 -9.25 15.69
CA LEU A 87 -1.89 -9.39 16.14
C LEU A 87 -2.24 -8.35 17.21
N ALA A 88 -1.37 -8.19 18.21
CA ALA A 88 -1.55 -7.20 19.28
C ALA A 88 -1.66 -5.77 18.71
N THR A 89 -0.76 -5.39 17.81
CA THR A 89 -0.77 -4.07 17.17
C THR A 89 -2.04 -3.84 16.35
N ILE A 90 -2.48 -4.84 15.57
CA ILE A 90 -3.73 -4.72 14.80
C ILE A 90 -4.95 -4.59 15.72
N TYR A 91 -5.02 -5.35 16.81
CA TYR A 91 -6.08 -5.21 17.80
C TYR A 91 -6.07 -3.85 18.48
N GLU A 92 -4.90 -3.29 18.78
CA GLU A 92 -4.76 -1.96 19.35
C GLU A 92 -5.34 -0.89 18.39
N ILE A 93 -4.99 -0.94 17.10
CA ILE A 93 -5.50 -0.02 16.08
C ILE A 93 -7.01 -0.17 15.93
N VAL A 94 -7.50 -1.38 15.72
CA VAL A 94 -8.93 -1.63 15.40
C VAL A 94 -9.84 -1.31 16.58
N ASN A 95 -9.37 -1.48 17.82
CA ASN A 95 -10.14 -1.18 19.03
C ASN A 95 -9.82 0.21 19.62
N HIS A 96 -9.01 1.02 18.94
CA HIS A 96 -8.68 2.36 19.41
C HIS A 96 -9.94 3.22 19.51
N LYS A 97 -10.14 3.88 20.65
CA LYS A 97 -11.39 4.63 20.94
C LYS A 97 -11.70 5.71 19.92
N GLU A 98 -10.68 6.36 19.38
CA GLU A 98 -10.82 7.44 18.40
C GLU A 98 -11.08 6.92 16.97
N LEU A 99 -10.95 5.59 16.74
CA LEU A 99 -11.07 4.96 15.45
C LEU A 99 -12.35 4.13 15.27
N THR A 100 -13.26 4.16 16.24
CA THR A 100 -14.50 3.36 16.24
C THR A 100 -15.28 3.50 14.94
N GLU A 101 -15.45 4.72 14.42
CA GLU A 101 -16.19 4.99 13.18
C GLU A 101 -15.51 4.44 11.94
N TYR A 102 -14.18 4.33 11.97
CA TYR A 102 -13.42 3.82 10.85
C TYR A 102 -13.53 2.29 10.72
N PHE A 103 -13.78 1.58 11.80
CA PHE A 103 -13.90 0.11 11.85
C PHE A 103 -15.32 -0.38 12.17
N SER A 104 -16.32 0.49 12.03
CA SER A 104 -17.72 0.16 12.29
C SER A 104 -18.23 -0.93 11.35
N GLU A 105 -18.92 -1.92 11.90
CA GLU A 105 -19.58 -3.00 11.13
C GLU A 105 -20.81 -2.50 10.33
N GLU A 106 -21.35 -1.33 10.71
CA GLU A 106 -22.49 -0.74 10.01
C GLU A 106 -22.11 0.03 8.75
N HIS A 107 -20.82 0.30 8.56
CA HIS A 107 -20.31 1.07 7.46
C HIS A 107 -19.86 0.18 6.30
N LYS A 108 -19.98 0.70 5.06
CA LYS A 108 -19.33 0.10 3.92
C LYS A 108 -17.86 0.47 3.91
N VAL A 109 -16.99 -0.49 4.18
CA VAL A 109 -15.54 -0.27 4.20
C VAL A 109 -14.94 -0.54 2.82
N MET A 110 -14.09 0.38 2.37
CA MET A 110 -13.32 0.30 1.14
C MET A 110 -11.85 0.57 1.49
N ASN A 111 -11.04 -0.48 1.44
CA ASN A 111 -9.59 -0.39 1.65
C ASN A 111 -8.88 -0.31 0.31
N GLU A 112 -7.81 0.49 0.22
CA GLU A 112 -6.94 0.58 -0.96
C GLU A 112 -7.73 0.85 -2.27
N GLN A 113 -8.86 1.56 -2.17
CA GLN A 113 -9.73 1.80 -3.30
C GLN A 113 -9.17 2.88 -4.21
N THR A 114 -8.89 2.52 -5.45
CA THR A 114 -8.46 3.47 -6.48
C THR A 114 -9.61 4.40 -6.89
N ILE A 115 -9.36 5.69 -6.87
CA ILE A 115 -10.26 6.75 -7.37
C ILE A 115 -9.57 7.42 -8.56
N ILE A 116 -10.23 7.42 -9.71
CA ILE A 116 -9.76 8.10 -10.91
C ILE A 116 -10.49 9.43 -11.02
N GLN A 117 -9.73 10.53 -10.94
CA GLN A 117 -10.27 11.88 -11.08
C GLN A 117 -10.58 12.21 -12.55
N LYS A 118 -11.44 13.20 -12.77
CA LYS A 118 -11.84 13.63 -14.13
C LYS A 118 -10.65 14.03 -15.02
N GLN A 119 -9.58 14.53 -14.42
CA GLN A 119 -8.36 14.93 -15.12
C GLN A 119 -7.39 13.76 -15.37
N GLY A 120 -7.78 12.53 -15.01
CA GLY A 120 -6.95 11.34 -15.16
C GLY A 120 -5.97 11.09 -14.01
N ASN A 121 -5.90 11.97 -13.00
CA ASN A 121 -5.11 11.71 -11.81
C ASN A 121 -5.71 10.56 -11.02
N ILE A 122 -4.85 9.78 -10.38
CA ILE A 122 -5.25 8.63 -9.56
C ILE A 122 -4.88 8.92 -8.12
N VAL A 123 -5.85 8.69 -7.22
CA VAL A 123 -5.63 8.70 -5.78
C VAL A 123 -6.11 7.37 -5.20
N LYS A 124 -5.47 6.94 -4.12
CA LYS A 124 -5.74 5.64 -3.50
C LYS A 124 -5.65 5.78 -1.98
N PRO A 125 -6.76 6.15 -1.34
CA PRO A 125 -6.84 6.18 0.11
C PRO A 125 -6.68 4.78 0.71
N ASP A 126 -5.95 4.66 1.82
CA ASP A 126 -5.74 3.38 2.49
C ASP A 126 -7.07 2.82 3.02
N ARG A 127 -7.90 3.68 3.61
CA ARG A 127 -9.20 3.26 4.13
C ARG A 127 -10.25 4.35 4.02
N MET A 128 -11.43 3.97 3.51
CA MET A 128 -12.66 4.76 3.57
C MET A 128 -13.76 3.93 4.22
N SER A 129 -14.34 4.44 5.29
CA SER A 129 -15.50 3.86 5.97
C SER A 129 -16.71 4.75 5.69
N ILE A 130 -17.73 4.23 5.02
CA ILE A 130 -18.84 5.01 4.47
C ILE A 130 -20.12 4.64 5.19
N SER A 131 -20.73 5.60 5.87
CA SER A 131 -22.02 5.42 6.54
C SER A 131 -23.18 5.36 5.54
N LYS A 132 -24.36 4.95 6.01
CA LYS A 132 -25.61 4.94 5.23
C LYS A 132 -26.00 6.33 4.70
N ASP A 133 -25.63 7.38 5.43
CA ASP A 133 -25.89 8.79 5.07
C ASP A 133 -24.82 9.39 4.14
N LYS A 134 -23.98 8.54 3.51
CA LYS A 134 -22.87 8.95 2.63
C LYS A 134 -21.79 9.81 3.31
N LYS A 135 -21.67 9.75 4.61
CA LYS A 135 -20.56 10.33 5.35
C LYS A 135 -19.35 9.40 5.26
N VAL A 136 -18.19 9.96 4.98
CA VAL A 136 -16.94 9.22 4.83
C VAL A 136 -16.02 9.52 6.01
N TYR A 137 -15.51 8.47 6.62
CA TYR A 137 -14.44 8.50 7.60
C TYR A 137 -13.18 8.02 6.88
N LEU A 138 -12.28 8.96 6.63
CA LEU A 138 -11.08 8.75 5.81
C LEU A 138 -9.87 8.53 6.70
N LEU A 139 -9.14 7.44 6.48
CA LEU A 139 -7.98 7.06 7.25
C LEU A 139 -6.81 6.72 6.33
N ASP A 140 -5.63 7.14 6.74
CA ASP A 140 -4.40 6.84 6.01
C ASP A 140 -3.30 6.47 7.02
N TYR A 141 -2.59 5.38 6.75
CA TYR A 141 -1.57 4.84 7.63
C TYR A 141 -0.20 5.40 7.25
N LYS A 142 0.60 5.71 8.24
CA LYS A 142 1.94 6.25 8.05
C LYS A 142 2.95 5.54 8.91
N THR A 143 4.17 5.45 8.41
CA THR A 143 5.33 4.96 9.14
C THR A 143 6.39 6.05 9.21
N GLY A 144 7.17 6.06 10.29
CA GLY A 144 8.25 7.02 10.48
C GLY A 144 7.77 8.42 10.91
N GLN A 145 8.43 9.47 10.43
CA GLN A 145 8.24 10.83 10.93
C GLN A 145 7.00 11.52 10.36
N HIS A 146 6.42 12.44 11.14
CA HIS A 146 5.37 13.35 10.69
C HIS A 146 5.90 14.31 9.63
N LEU A 147 5.31 14.28 8.43
CA LEU A 147 5.68 15.15 7.33
C LEU A 147 4.47 15.95 6.85
N PRO A 148 4.64 17.26 6.53
CA PRO A 148 3.54 18.11 6.04
C PRO A 148 2.83 17.53 4.81
N LYS A 149 3.54 16.81 3.96
CA LYS A 149 2.99 16.16 2.77
C LYS A 149 1.87 15.14 3.09
N HIS A 150 1.88 14.53 4.28
CA HIS A 150 0.86 13.56 4.69
C HIS A 150 -0.51 14.24 4.85
N LYS A 151 -0.52 15.45 5.41
CA LYS A 151 -1.72 16.28 5.51
C LYS A 151 -2.25 16.67 4.12
N THR A 152 -1.37 17.17 3.25
CA THR A 152 -1.72 17.53 1.88
C THR A 152 -2.27 16.34 1.09
N GLN A 153 -1.72 15.14 1.30
CA GLN A 153 -2.23 13.91 0.69
C GLN A 153 -3.68 13.63 1.10
N LEU A 154 -3.96 13.74 2.40
CA LEU A 154 -5.30 13.49 2.93
C LEU A 154 -6.32 14.54 2.46
N GLU A 155 -5.89 15.80 2.32
CA GLU A 155 -6.70 16.88 1.74
C GLU A 155 -7.03 16.62 0.26
N ASN A 156 -6.10 16.08 -0.52
CA ASN A 156 -6.34 15.68 -1.91
C ASN A 156 -7.31 14.51 -2.01
N TYR A 157 -7.23 13.55 -1.09
CA TYR A 157 -8.19 12.46 -1.02
C TYR A 157 -9.59 12.97 -0.69
N GLN A 158 -9.71 13.84 0.33
CA GLN A 158 -10.97 14.47 0.70
C GLN A 158 -11.62 15.14 -0.52
N LYS A 159 -10.87 16.01 -1.21
CA LYS A 159 -11.39 16.71 -2.40
C LYS A 159 -11.92 15.72 -3.44
N SER A 160 -11.18 14.65 -3.73
CA SER A 160 -11.58 13.63 -4.71
C SER A 160 -12.88 12.92 -4.31
N ILE A 161 -13.04 12.63 -3.02
CA ILE A 161 -14.21 11.97 -2.45
C ILE A 161 -15.43 12.90 -2.48
N GLU A 162 -15.23 14.18 -2.15
CA GLU A 162 -16.29 15.19 -2.18
C GLU A 162 -16.74 15.52 -3.60
N ASP A 163 -15.84 15.53 -4.58
CA ASP A 163 -16.16 15.66 -6.01
C ASP A 163 -17.04 14.50 -6.53
N MET A 164 -17.06 13.35 -5.84
CA MET A 164 -17.93 12.21 -6.13
C MET A 164 -19.31 12.31 -5.44
N GLY A 165 -19.58 13.38 -4.66
CA GLY A 165 -20.83 13.62 -3.97
C GLY A 165 -20.94 12.96 -2.59
N PHE A 166 -19.85 12.56 -1.99
CA PHE A 166 -19.78 12.15 -0.59
C PHE A 166 -19.39 13.33 0.30
N LYS A 167 -19.64 13.19 1.60
CA LYS A 167 -19.19 14.16 2.61
C LYS A 167 -18.13 13.52 3.48
N VAL A 168 -16.92 14.10 3.51
CA VAL A 168 -15.89 13.65 4.45
C VAL A 168 -16.20 14.25 5.83
N GLU A 169 -16.60 13.40 6.77
CA GLU A 169 -16.98 13.79 8.13
C GLU A 169 -15.78 13.86 9.07
N LYS A 170 -14.85 12.90 8.93
CA LYS A 170 -13.58 12.86 9.66
C LYS A 170 -12.48 12.36 8.76
N LYS A 171 -11.29 12.88 8.95
CA LYS A 171 -10.07 12.38 8.31
C LYS A 171 -8.94 12.31 9.34
N SER A 172 -8.20 11.22 9.32
CA SER A 172 -7.15 10.96 10.30
C SER A 172 -5.95 10.29 9.67
N LEU A 173 -4.80 10.56 10.25
CA LEU A 173 -3.55 9.83 10.03
C LEU A 173 -3.31 8.94 11.25
N ILE A 174 -2.90 7.70 11.00
CA ILE A 174 -2.36 6.83 12.04
C ILE A 174 -0.87 6.66 11.77
N TYR A 175 -0.05 7.05 12.73
CA TYR A 175 1.38 6.76 12.70
C TYR A 175 1.63 5.46 13.45
N ILE A 176 2.18 4.48 12.71
CA ILE A 176 2.51 3.15 13.23
C ILE A 176 4.01 3.11 13.48
N GLY A 177 4.38 3.06 14.76
CA GLY A 177 5.75 3.05 15.25
C GLY A 177 5.90 2.19 16.50
N GLU A 178 6.71 2.63 17.46
CA GLU A 178 6.79 2.00 18.79
C GLU A 178 5.47 2.17 19.56
N GLU A 179 4.76 3.27 19.30
CA GLU A 179 3.41 3.56 19.80
C GLU A 179 2.50 3.91 18.61
N ILE A 180 1.20 3.71 18.80
CA ILE A 180 0.18 4.11 17.83
C ILE A 180 -0.25 5.53 18.14
N GLU A 181 -0.07 6.43 17.18
CA GLU A 181 -0.50 7.82 17.31
C GLU A 181 -1.59 8.14 16.28
N VAL A 182 -2.71 8.70 16.74
CA VAL A 182 -3.84 9.11 15.90
C VAL A 182 -3.85 10.63 15.81
N LEU A 183 -3.76 11.16 14.58
CA LEU A 183 -3.83 12.59 14.31
C LEU A 183 -5.09 12.90 13.50
N HIS A 184 -6.05 13.58 14.11
CA HIS A 184 -7.24 14.12 13.42
C HIS A 184 -6.94 15.43 12.71
N LEU A 185 -7.52 15.64 11.50
CA LEU A 185 -7.28 16.79 10.63
C LEU A 185 -8.58 17.46 10.19
#